data_4887194ef867a253f48007eea72a2aa7
#
_entry.id   4887194ef867a253f48007eea72a2aa7
#
_cell.length_a   1.000
_cell.length_b   1.000
_cell.length_c   1.000
_cell.angle_alpha   90.00
_cell.angle_beta   90.00
_cell.angle_gamma   90.00
#
_symmetry.space_group_name_H-M   'P 1'
#
loop_
_entity.id
_entity.type
_entity.pdbx_description
1 polymer ?
#
loop_
_entity_poly.entity_id
_entity_poly.type
_entity_poly.pdbx_seq_one_letter_code
_entity_poly.pdbx_strand_id
1 'polypeptide(L)' 'AIDNLAFMNMDERLMNYLFEKSKVINSNEIHSTHQEIAYDLHTSRVVVSRLLKTLENRGKISLKRSSILLLK' A
#
# COMPACT_ATOMS: atom_id res chain seq x y z
N ALA A 1 -16.25 -11.44 -15.24
CA ALA A 1 -16.35 -11.42 -13.78
C ALA A 1 -15.17 -12.13 -13.18
N ILE A 2 -14.87 -13.25 -13.70
CA ILE A 2 -13.71 -13.99 -13.24
C ILE A 2 -12.44 -13.17 -13.41
N ASP A 3 -12.54 -12.21 -14.28
CA ASP A 3 -11.37 -11.41 -14.59
C ASP A 3 -11.04 -10.40 -13.54
N ASN A 4 -11.92 -10.23 -12.58
CA ASN A 4 -11.73 -9.21 -11.56
C ASN A 4 -10.40 -9.34 -10.86
N LEU A 5 -9.99 -10.56 -10.59
CA LEU A 5 -8.71 -10.75 -9.92
C LEU A 5 -7.55 -10.37 -10.83
N ALA A 6 -7.69 -10.70 -12.11
CA ALA A 6 -6.64 -10.39 -13.07
C ALA A 6 -6.55 -8.88 -13.31
N PHE A 7 -7.66 -8.18 -13.13
CA PHE A 7 -7.70 -6.75 -13.39
C PHE A 7 -7.66 -5.92 -12.15
N MET A 8 -7.44 -6.55 -11.02
CA MET A 8 -7.27 -5.78 -9.80
C MET A 8 -6.07 -4.86 -9.97
N ASN A 9 -6.28 -3.58 -9.73
CA ASN A 9 -5.22 -2.59 -9.88
C ASN A 9 -4.16 -2.78 -8.82
N MET A 10 -2.95 -2.36 -9.14
CA MET A 10 -1.87 -2.41 -8.18
C MET A 10 -2.20 -1.56 -6.94
N ASP A 11 -2.90 -0.44 -7.13
CA ASP A 11 -3.25 0.39 -6.00
C ASP A 11 -4.22 -0.35 -5.05
N GLU A 12 -5.15 -1.14 -5.59
CA GLU A 12 -6.03 -1.94 -4.76
C GLU A 12 -5.25 -3.02 -4.02
N ARG A 13 -4.32 -3.66 -4.72
CA ARG A 13 -3.48 -4.68 -4.09
C ARG A 13 -2.64 -4.07 -2.99
N LEU A 14 -2.11 -2.88 -3.22
CA LEU A 14 -1.31 -2.20 -2.23
C LEU A 14 -2.16 -1.83 -1.01
N MET A 15 -3.38 -1.34 -1.23
CA MET A 15 -4.26 -1.02 -0.12
C MET A 15 -4.59 -2.26 0.70
N ASN A 16 -4.91 -3.37 0.02
CA ASN A 16 -5.18 -4.62 0.72
C ASN A 16 -3.98 -5.07 1.54
N TYR A 17 -2.80 -4.95 0.96
CA TYR A 17 -1.57 -5.30 1.65
C TYR A 17 -1.40 -4.45 2.92
N LEU A 18 -1.64 -3.15 2.80
CA LEU A 18 -1.50 -2.25 3.93
C LEU A 18 -2.53 -2.55 5.02
N PHE A 19 -3.78 -2.84 4.62
CA PHE A 19 -4.80 -3.19 5.59
C PHE A 19 -4.45 -4.47 6.33
N GLU A 20 -3.99 -5.48 5.61
CA GLU A 20 -3.59 -6.74 6.24
C GLU A 20 -2.45 -6.51 7.21
N LYS A 21 -1.48 -5.71 6.81
CA LYS A 21 -0.35 -5.40 7.65
C LYS A 21 -0.81 -4.67 8.92
N SER A 22 -1.75 -3.76 8.77
CA SER A 22 -2.24 -2.99 9.92
C SER A 22 -2.97 -3.89 10.92
N LYS A 23 -3.65 -4.91 10.41
CA LYS A 23 -4.32 -5.86 11.28
C LYS A 23 -3.31 -6.68 12.09
N VAL A 24 -2.24 -7.09 11.42
CA VAL A 24 -1.21 -7.89 12.08
C VAL A 24 -0.54 -7.11 13.19
N ILE A 25 -0.20 -5.85 12.93
CA ILE A 25 0.49 -5.02 13.91
C ILE A 25 -0.48 -4.28 14.82
N ASN A 26 -1.77 -4.39 14.55
CA ASN A 26 -2.82 -3.76 15.34
C ASN A 26 -2.62 -2.25 15.43
N SER A 27 -2.28 -1.63 14.31
CA SER A 27 -2.02 -0.20 14.25
C SER A 27 -2.26 0.30 12.83
N ASN A 28 -2.70 1.54 12.71
CA ASN A 28 -2.89 2.15 11.40
C ASN A 28 -1.59 2.73 10.84
N GLU A 29 -0.56 2.78 11.66
CA GLU A 29 0.73 3.31 11.22
C GLU A 29 1.67 2.15 10.92
N ILE A 30 2.08 2.07 9.65
CA ILE A 30 2.89 0.97 9.16
C ILE A 30 4.31 1.46 8.94
N HIS A 31 5.27 0.81 9.59
CA HIS A 31 6.67 1.18 9.49
C HIS A 31 7.40 0.24 8.54
N SER A 32 7.04 0.32 7.27
CA SER A 32 7.68 -0.48 6.24
C SER A 32 8.26 0.44 5.18
N THR A 33 9.41 0.07 4.65
CA THR A 33 10.01 0.85 3.58
C THR A 33 9.33 0.53 2.26
N HIS A 34 9.46 1.44 1.30
CA HIS A 34 8.92 1.19 -0.04
C HIS A 34 9.57 -0.05 -0.65
N GLN A 35 10.83 -0.27 -0.33
CA GLN A 35 11.56 -1.44 -0.82
C GLN A 35 10.94 -2.73 -0.29
N GLU A 36 10.63 -2.77 0.99
CA GLU A 36 10.02 -3.94 1.61
C GLU A 36 8.66 -4.23 0.99
N ILE A 37 7.86 -3.19 0.81
CA ILE A 37 6.54 -3.34 0.20
C ILE A 37 6.67 -3.86 -1.22
N ALA A 38 7.62 -3.30 -1.97
CA ALA A 38 7.83 -3.72 -3.35
C ALA A 38 8.22 -5.19 -3.42
N TYR A 39 9.06 -5.62 -2.51
CA TYR A 39 9.47 -7.00 -2.46
C TYR A 39 8.28 -7.92 -2.20
N ASP A 40 7.44 -7.55 -1.24
CA ASP A 40 6.28 -8.36 -0.88
C ASP A 40 5.26 -8.41 -2.01
N LEU A 41 5.15 -7.34 -2.78
CA LEU A 41 4.19 -7.27 -3.87
C LEU A 41 4.78 -7.71 -5.21
N HIS A 42 6.04 -8.11 -5.20
CA HIS A 42 6.73 -8.55 -6.42
C HIS A 42 6.72 -7.47 -7.50
N THR A 43 7.03 -6.26 -7.09
CA THR A 43 7.09 -5.13 -8.01
C THR A 43 8.30 -4.27 -7.67
N SER A 44 8.47 -3.16 -8.37
CA SER A 44 9.62 -2.30 -8.14
C SER A 44 9.30 -1.23 -7.11
N ARG A 45 10.35 -0.73 -6.46
CA ARG A 45 10.20 0.35 -5.50
C ARG A 45 9.60 1.60 -6.16
N VAL A 46 9.97 1.84 -7.40
CA VAL A 46 9.47 3.02 -8.13
C VAL A 46 7.95 2.93 -8.27
N VAL A 47 7.45 1.75 -8.61
CA VAL A 47 6.01 1.55 -8.75
C VAL A 47 5.31 1.77 -7.42
N VAL A 48 5.88 1.20 -6.34
CA VAL A 48 5.29 1.37 -5.01
C VAL A 48 5.25 2.84 -4.62
N SER A 49 6.34 3.57 -4.87
CA SER A 49 6.39 4.98 -4.52
C SER A 49 5.30 5.77 -5.25
N ARG A 50 5.09 5.48 -6.52
CA ARG A 50 4.05 6.14 -7.30
C ARG A 50 2.66 5.82 -6.77
N LEU A 51 2.43 4.55 -6.47
CA LEU A 51 1.13 4.12 -5.97
C LEU A 51 0.82 4.74 -4.62
N LEU A 52 1.80 4.79 -3.74
CA LEU A 52 1.62 5.40 -2.44
C LEU A 52 1.28 6.88 -2.58
N LYS A 53 1.97 7.57 -3.49
CA LYS A 53 1.69 8.98 -3.73
C LYS A 53 0.26 9.16 -4.24
N THR A 54 -0.18 8.29 -5.14
CA THR A 54 -1.53 8.34 -5.67
C THR A 54 -2.55 8.14 -4.55
N LEU A 55 -2.32 7.17 -3.68
CA LEU A 55 -3.23 6.92 -2.57
C LEU A 55 -3.27 8.08 -1.60
N GLU A 56 -2.13 8.72 -1.39
CA GLU A 56 -2.08 9.90 -0.53
C GLU A 56 -2.91 11.03 -1.14
N ASN A 57 -2.78 11.23 -2.45
CA ASN A 57 -3.54 12.27 -3.13
C ASN A 57 -5.03 12.00 -3.06
N ARG A 58 -5.43 10.75 -2.98
CA ARG A 58 -6.84 10.39 -2.85
C ARG A 58 -7.34 10.46 -1.42
N GLY A 59 -6.47 10.77 -0.49
CA GLY A 59 -6.84 10.87 0.91
C GLY A 59 -7.02 9.53 1.61
N LYS A 60 -6.48 8.47 1.05
CA LYS A 60 -6.61 7.14 1.64
C LYS A 60 -5.50 6.83 2.65
N ILE A 61 -4.36 7.46 2.47
CA ILE A 61 -3.23 7.28 3.37
C ILE A 61 -2.53 8.61 3.55
N SER A 62 -1.66 8.67 4.55
CA SER A 62 -0.80 9.82 4.77
C SER A 62 0.64 9.31 4.83
N LEU A 63 1.49 9.82 3.96
CA LEU A 63 2.88 9.41 3.92
C LEU A 63 3.67 10.25 4.92
N LYS A 64 4.39 9.57 5.78
CA LYS A 64 5.28 10.21 6.74
C LYS A 64 6.71 9.83 6.39
N ARG A 65 7.65 10.44 7.10
CA ARG A 65 9.06 10.25 6.78
C ARG A 65 9.45 8.77 6.77
N SER A 66 9.03 8.02 7.75
CA SER A 66 9.42 6.62 7.85
C SER A 66 8.23 5.70 8.10
N SER A 67 7.02 6.16 7.81
CA SER A 67 5.84 5.35 8.05
C SER A 67 4.71 5.74 7.11
N ILE A 68 3.72 4.88 7.04
CA ILE A 68 2.53 5.10 6.23
C ILE A 68 1.34 5.00 7.16
N LEU A 69 0.56 6.06 7.23
CA LEU A 69 -0.61 6.10 8.08
C LEU A 69 -1.85 5.84 7.26
N LEU A 70 -2.62 4.84 7.65
CA LEU A 70 -3.88 4.54 6.96
C LEU A 70 -4.95 5.49 7.47
N LEU A 71 -5.61 6.16 6.53
CA LEU A 71 -6.71 7.06 6.84
C LEU A 71 -8.01 6.35 6.49
N LYS A 72 -8.97 6.45 7.36
CA LYS A 72 -10.26 5.80 7.09
C LYS A 72 -11.31 6.80 6.74
#